data_67c259d420cff052fad7253bf073b545
#
_entry.id   67c259d420cff052fad7253bf073b545
#
_cell.length_a   1.000
_cell.length_b   1.000
_cell.length_c   1.000
_cell.angle_alpha   90.00
_cell.angle_beta   90.00
_cell.angle_gamma   90.00
#
_symmetry.space_group_name_H-M   'P 1'
#
loop_
_entity.id
_entity.type
_entity.pdbx_description
1 polymer ?
#
loop_
_entity_poly.entity_id
_entity_poly.type
_entity_poly.pdbx_seq_one_letter_code
_entity_poly.pdbx_strand_id
1 'polypeptide(L)'
;MPSKPKVIREIFVHKHIKDNGDIIDIKIEQVERNIQYFEGIRYSLSYISDGKNVLRYDNHAGHLHHKHIGDKRKPYEFEDEWQLIADFEEDLIKLGRQL
;
A
#
# COMPACT_ATOMS: atom_id res chain seq x y z
N MET A 1 14.43 14.95 14.17
CA MET A 1 13.93 14.37 12.91
C MET A 1 13.75 12.87 13.07
N PRO A 2 12.60 12.34 12.72
CA PRO A 2 12.50 10.90 12.70
C PRO A 2 13.41 10.36 11.61
N SER A 3 14.32 9.49 11.96
CA SER A 3 15.13 8.78 10.97
C SER A 3 14.26 7.77 10.23
N LYS A 4 14.59 7.50 8.97
CA LYS A 4 13.95 6.41 8.25
C LYS A 4 14.19 5.11 9.00
N PRO A 5 13.18 4.24 9.12
CA PRO A 5 13.39 2.95 9.75
C PRO A 5 14.36 2.12 8.90
N LYS A 6 15.15 1.29 9.56
CA LYS A 6 16.00 0.35 8.86
C LYS A 6 15.14 -0.75 8.24
N VAL A 7 15.31 -0.98 6.94
CA VAL A 7 14.65 -2.08 6.24
C VAL A 7 15.34 -3.39 6.61
N ILE A 8 14.59 -4.35 7.14
CA ILE A 8 15.11 -5.68 7.48
C ILE A 8 15.04 -6.57 6.25
N ARG A 9 13.90 -6.59 5.54
CA ARG A 9 13.75 -7.34 4.29
C ARG A 9 12.54 -6.86 3.50
N GLU A 10 12.56 -7.11 2.21
CA GLU A 10 11.38 -6.94 1.36
C GLU A 10 10.50 -8.19 1.52
N ILE A 11 9.22 -7.99 1.82
CA ILE A 11 8.25 -9.08 1.95
C ILE A 11 7.61 -9.35 0.59
N PHE A 12 7.16 -8.30 -0.10
CA PHE A 12 6.52 -8.44 -1.39
C PHE A 12 6.76 -7.16 -2.20
N VAL A 13 7.30 -7.33 -3.40
CA VAL A 13 7.52 -6.23 -4.34
C VAL A 13 6.98 -6.65 -5.69
N HIS A 14 6.06 -5.87 -6.25
CA HIS A 14 5.50 -6.15 -7.55
C HIS A 14 5.20 -4.84 -8.27
N LYS A 15 5.76 -4.67 -9.45
CA LYS A 15 5.47 -3.53 -10.31
C LYS A 15 5.16 -4.07 -11.70
N HIS A 16 4.00 -3.69 -12.23
CA HIS A 16 3.55 -4.16 -13.52
C HIS A 16 2.82 -3.05 -14.28
N ILE A 17 3.18 -2.89 -15.54
CA ILE A 17 2.47 -2.01 -16.46
C ILE A 17 1.59 -2.89 -17.33
N LYS A 18 0.28 -2.72 -17.20
CA LYS A 18 -0.71 -3.51 -17.94
C LYS A 18 -0.78 -3.04 -19.39
N ASP A 19 -1.34 -3.88 -20.25
CA ASP A 19 -1.49 -3.58 -21.68
C ASP A 19 -2.30 -2.31 -21.95
N ASN A 20 -3.25 -2.00 -21.07
CA ASN A 20 -4.04 -0.76 -21.17
C ASN A 20 -3.33 0.49 -20.62
N GLY A 21 -2.09 0.34 -20.15
CA GLY A 21 -1.31 1.44 -19.59
C GLY A 21 -1.47 1.65 -18.09
N ASP A 22 -2.38 0.96 -17.43
CA ASP A 22 -2.53 1.03 -15.97
C ASP A 22 -1.30 0.45 -15.29
N ILE A 23 -0.94 1.00 -14.13
CA ILE A 23 0.24 0.60 -13.39
C ILE A 23 -0.17 0.05 -12.03
N ILE A 24 0.37 -1.12 -11.70
CA ILE A 24 0.28 -1.71 -10.37
C ILE A 24 1.65 -1.55 -9.73
N ASP A 25 1.71 -0.96 -8.54
CA ASP A 25 2.96 -0.74 -7.82
C ASP A 25 2.74 -1.11 -6.35
N ILE A 26 3.32 -2.23 -5.94
CA ILE A 26 3.16 -2.79 -4.60
C ILE A 26 4.53 -2.97 -3.97
N LYS A 27 4.70 -2.45 -2.77
CA LYS A 27 5.89 -2.65 -1.97
C LYS A 27 5.51 -2.85 -0.51
N ILE A 28 5.88 -3.99 0.05
CA ILE A 28 5.66 -4.33 1.45
C ILE A 28 7.01 -4.75 2.02
N GLU A 29 7.43 -4.07 3.10
CA GLU A 29 8.73 -4.27 3.73
C GLU A 29 8.58 -4.55 5.20
N GLN A 30 9.44 -5.44 5.73
CA GLN A 30 9.66 -5.53 7.16
C GLN A 30 10.70 -4.49 7.55
N VAL A 31 10.38 -3.67 8.54
CA VAL A 31 11.27 -2.61 9.03
C VAL A 31 11.47 -2.78 10.53
N GLU A 32 12.49 -2.12 11.08
CA GLU A 32 12.65 -2.06 12.53
C GLU A 32 11.41 -1.43 13.18
N ARG A 33 10.92 -2.06 14.22
CA ARG A 33 9.79 -1.52 14.98
C ARG A 33 10.17 -0.21 15.65
N ASN A 34 9.30 0.77 15.55
CA ASN A 34 9.44 2.04 16.26
C ASN A 34 8.05 2.64 16.49
N ILE A 35 7.99 3.83 17.03
CA ILE A 35 6.71 4.49 17.35
C ILE A 35 5.85 4.74 16.10
N GLN A 36 6.46 4.83 14.90
CA GLN A 36 5.74 5.06 13.65
C GLN A 36 5.33 3.76 12.96
N TYR A 37 6.09 2.68 13.19
CA TYR A 37 5.88 1.37 12.57
C TYR A 37 5.94 0.29 13.66
N PHE A 38 5.01 0.34 14.60
CA PHE A 38 5.06 -0.58 15.73
C PHE A 38 4.72 -2.02 15.37
N GLU A 39 4.10 -2.26 14.22
CA GLU A 39 3.94 -3.62 13.68
C GLU A 39 5.19 -4.12 12.96
N GLY A 40 6.14 -3.22 12.68
CA GLY A 40 7.34 -3.56 11.92
C GLY A 40 7.10 -3.76 10.43
N ILE A 41 6.02 -3.22 9.90
CA ILE A 41 5.64 -3.32 8.49
C ILE A 41 5.44 -1.92 7.92
N ARG A 42 6.09 -1.66 6.78
CA ARG A 42 5.87 -0.45 5.97
C ARG A 42 5.41 -0.87 4.60
N TYR A 43 4.36 -0.22 4.10
CA TYR A 43 3.79 -0.63 2.82
C TYR A 43 3.28 0.55 2.00
N SER A 44 3.26 0.33 0.69
CA SER A 44 2.61 1.19 -0.28
C SER A 44 2.08 0.31 -1.40
N LEU A 45 0.77 0.32 -1.62
CA LEU A 45 0.11 -0.41 -2.69
C LEU A 45 -0.68 0.60 -3.51
N SER A 46 -0.41 0.68 -4.81
CA SER A 46 -1.05 1.66 -5.69
C SER A 46 -1.54 1.01 -6.97
N TYR A 47 -2.72 1.44 -7.41
CA TYR A 47 -3.23 1.19 -8.75
C TYR A 47 -3.40 2.53 -9.45
N ILE A 48 -2.71 2.73 -10.55
CA ILE A 48 -2.62 4.02 -11.23
C ILE A 48 -3.21 3.86 -12.64
N SER A 49 -4.14 4.75 -12.99
CA SER A 49 -4.75 4.81 -14.32
C SER A 49 -4.77 6.26 -14.78
N ASP A 50 -4.31 6.51 -15.99
CA ASP A 50 -4.21 7.87 -16.57
C ASP A 50 -3.43 8.83 -15.66
N GLY A 51 -2.35 8.35 -15.04
CA GLY A 51 -1.51 9.14 -14.15
C GLY A 51 -2.11 9.46 -12.80
N LYS A 52 -3.26 8.88 -12.46
CA LYS A 52 -3.94 9.12 -11.18
C LYS A 52 -4.05 7.85 -10.36
N ASN A 53 -3.87 7.98 -9.05
CA ASN A 53 -4.13 6.88 -8.12
C ASN A 53 -5.62 6.60 -8.05
N VAL A 54 -6.05 5.47 -8.57
CA VAL A 54 -7.42 4.98 -8.46
C VAL A 54 -7.64 4.41 -7.06
N LEU A 55 -6.64 3.69 -6.56
CA LEU A 55 -6.65 3.10 -5.22
C LEU A 55 -5.24 3.13 -4.67
N ARG A 56 -5.09 3.49 -3.41
CA ARG A 56 -3.81 3.47 -2.73
C ARG A 56 -3.97 3.12 -1.25
N TYR A 57 -3.12 2.21 -0.79
CA TYR A 57 -2.99 1.86 0.63
C TYR A 57 -1.58 2.18 1.06
N ASP A 58 -1.40 2.91 2.15
CA ASP A 58 -0.06 3.13 2.73
C ASP A 58 -0.11 3.42 4.23
N ASN A 59 1.06 3.34 4.86
CA ASN A 59 1.23 3.67 6.27
C ASN A 59 2.52 4.44 6.50
N HIS A 60 2.82 5.41 5.63
CA HIS A 60 4.06 6.19 5.74
C HIS A 60 4.18 6.89 7.09
N ALA A 61 5.43 7.18 7.47
CA ALA A 61 5.79 7.79 8.75
C ALA A 61 4.93 9.01 9.09
N GLY A 62 4.45 9.05 10.34
CA GLY A 62 3.60 10.13 10.83
C GLY A 62 2.13 9.99 10.44
N HIS A 63 1.79 8.96 9.69
CA HIS A 63 0.42 8.67 9.28
C HIS A 63 0.02 7.29 9.77
N LEU A 64 -1.19 7.19 10.28
CA LEU A 64 -1.78 5.88 10.60
C LEU A 64 -2.09 5.13 9.31
N HIS A 65 -2.42 3.84 9.44
CA HIS A 65 -2.88 3.06 8.31
C HIS A 65 -4.08 3.72 7.64
N HIS A 66 -4.02 3.91 6.35
CA HIS A 66 -5.11 4.51 5.61
C HIS A 66 -5.13 4.06 4.16
N LYS A 67 -6.28 4.27 3.51
CA LYS A 67 -6.45 4.02 2.09
C LYS A 67 -7.07 5.24 1.41
N HIS A 68 -6.71 5.44 0.16
CA HIS A 68 -7.30 6.44 -0.71
C HIS A 68 -8.07 5.73 -1.81
N ILE A 69 -9.34 6.09 -1.96
CA ILE A 69 -10.19 5.65 -3.07
C ILE A 69 -10.52 6.91 -3.86
N GLY A 70 -9.85 7.09 -5.01
CA GLY A 70 -9.88 8.36 -5.72
C GLY A 70 -9.37 9.48 -4.81
N ASP A 71 -10.18 10.50 -4.59
CA ASP A 71 -9.83 11.64 -3.74
C ASP A 71 -10.20 11.45 -2.27
N LYS A 72 -10.83 10.33 -1.93
CA LYS A 72 -11.31 10.09 -0.57
C LYS A 72 -10.29 9.32 0.24
N ARG A 73 -9.90 9.89 1.38
CA ARG A 73 -9.04 9.23 2.35
C ARG A 73 -9.91 8.57 3.43
N LYS A 74 -9.62 7.31 3.73
CA LYS A 74 -10.32 6.53 4.76
C LYS A 74 -9.33 5.85 5.67
N PRO A 75 -9.66 5.69 6.96
CA PRO A 75 -8.85 4.85 7.83
C PRO A 75 -8.90 3.39 7.34
N TYR A 76 -7.81 2.67 7.56
CA TYR A 76 -7.70 1.26 7.23
C TYR A 76 -7.26 0.48 8.46
N GLU A 77 -7.92 -0.62 8.75
CA GLU A 77 -7.59 -1.48 9.88
C GLU A 77 -6.62 -2.56 9.41
N PHE A 78 -5.33 -2.36 9.69
CA PHE A 78 -4.28 -3.29 9.31
C PHE A 78 -4.26 -4.50 10.24
N GLU A 79 -4.30 -5.70 9.68
CA GLU A 79 -4.15 -6.96 10.43
C GLU A 79 -2.78 -7.58 10.17
N ASP A 80 -2.50 -7.92 8.92
CA ASP A 80 -1.22 -8.47 8.48
C ASP A 80 -1.04 -8.19 6.99
N GLU A 81 0.14 -8.51 6.47
CA GLU A 81 0.50 -8.24 5.08
C GLU A 81 -0.32 -9.03 4.08
N TRP A 82 -0.78 -10.21 4.44
CA TRP A 82 -1.56 -11.05 3.54
C TRP A 82 -3.01 -10.54 3.42
N GLN A 83 -3.59 -10.14 4.55
CA GLN A 83 -4.90 -9.53 4.57
C GLN A 83 -4.88 -8.18 3.84
N LEU A 84 -3.79 -7.44 3.96
CA LEU A 84 -3.59 -6.17 3.25
C LEU A 84 -3.71 -6.36 1.73
N ILE A 85 -3.01 -7.35 1.18
CA ILE A 85 -3.06 -7.65 -0.26
C ILE A 85 -4.49 -8.05 -0.66
N ALA A 86 -5.13 -8.90 0.13
CA ALA A 86 -6.49 -9.35 -0.15
C ALA A 86 -7.49 -8.20 -0.13
N ASP A 87 -7.38 -7.29 0.84
CA ASP A 87 -8.25 -6.12 0.94
C ASP A 87 -8.06 -5.16 -0.24
N PHE A 88 -6.81 -4.96 -0.64
CA PHE A 88 -6.48 -4.13 -1.81
C PHE A 88 -7.11 -4.72 -3.08
N GLU A 89 -6.96 -6.01 -3.29
CA GLU A 89 -7.55 -6.68 -4.46
C GLU A 89 -9.06 -6.62 -4.44
N GLU A 90 -9.69 -6.82 -3.28
CA GLU A 90 -11.14 -6.73 -3.14
C GLU A 90 -11.67 -5.34 -3.51
N ASP A 91 -11.00 -4.29 -3.02
CA ASP A 91 -11.37 -2.92 -3.37
C ASP A 91 -11.20 -2.64 -4.87
N LEU A 92 -10.13 -3.18 -5.49
CA LEU A 92 -9.94 -3.05 -6.94
C LEU A 92 -11.09 -3.68 -7.72
N ILE A 93 -11.52 -4.87 -7.33
CA ILE A 93 -12.63 -5.56 -7.96
C ILE A 93 -13.91 -4.73 -7.87
N LYS A 94 -14.17 -4.13 -6.71
CA LYS A 94 -15.31 -3.24 -6.51
C LYS A 94 -15.27 -2.01 -7.40
N LEU A 95 -14.06 -1.56 -7.78
CA LEU A 95 -13.86 -0.44 -8.69
C LEU A 95 -13.83 -0.87 -10.16
N GLY A 96 -14.10 -2.14 -10.46
CA GLY A 96 -14.06 -2.66 -11.82
C GLY A 96 -12.66 -2.85 -12.37
N ARG A 97 -11.66 -2.97 -11.49
CA ARG A 97 -10.25 -3.16 -11.86
C ARG A 97 -9.77 -4.53 -11.46
N GLN A 98 -8.62 -4.93 -11.99
CA GLN A 98 -7.95 -6.20 -11.66
C GLN A 98 -6.45 -5.97 -11.53
N LEU A 99 -5.81 -6.77 -10.72
CA LEU A 99 -4.35 -6.81 -10.63
C LEU A 99 -3.72 -7.33 -11.92
#